data_79b4ba45c82046b330887495d55d3ae7
#
_entry.id   79b4ba45c82046b330887495d55d3ae7
#
_cell.length_a   1.000
_cell.length_b   1.000
_cell.length_c   1.000
_cell.angle_alpha   90.00
_cell.angle_beta   90.00
_cell.angle_gamma   90.00
#
_symmetry.space_group_name_H-M   'P 1'
#
loop_
_entity.id
_entity.type
_entity.pdbx_description
1 polymer ?
#
loop_
_entity_poly.entity_id
_entity_poly.type
_entity_poly.pdbx_seq_one_letter_code
_entity_poly.pdbx_strand_id
1 'polypeptide(L)'
;MAKIKLTKNELKVQKDALKMYRRYLPTLTLKKQQLQSEIRTIEAKAKAVRKEREDLEFGFKEWIAVFSEMDAFPEGIITVSNIRKGKGNIAGVDIPTFEGADFGRGDYDLYETPLWVDIAANHMEKAMSLDLEAEVLDEQVRLLEIELLATSQRVNLFEKVKIPETEENIKKISINMADQQVSAVVRSKISKRKIALRNAVASEKEVYSL
;
A
#
# COMPACT_ATOMS: atom_id res chain seq x y z
N MET A 1 -21.90 15.93 -6.81
CA MET A 1 -21.71 16.13 -5.36
C MET A 1 -23.00 15.81 -4.63
N ALA A 2 -22.95 14.93 -3.63
CA ALA A 2 -24.14 14.61 -2.82
C ALA A 2 -24.58 15.85 -2.03
N LYS A 3 -25.89 16.13 -2.00
CA LYS A 3 -26.48 17.27 -1.29
C LYS A 3 -26.34 17.03 0.22
N ILE A 4 -25.46 17.82 0.88
CA ILE A 4 -25.17 17.67 2.31
C ILE A 4 -26.30 18.23 3.14
N LYS A 5 -26.68 17.54 4.22
CA LYS A 5 -27.69 17.99 5.16
C LYS A 5 -27.10 19.07 6.08
N LEU A 6 -27.74 20.25 6.11
CA LEU A 6 -27.31 21.41 6.93
C LEU A 6 -27.84 21.30 8.36
N THR A 7 -27.43 20.21 9.08
CA THR A 7 -27.93 19.91 10.44
C THR A 7 -26.78 19.77 11.44
N LYS A 8 -27.09 19.96 12.74
CA LYS A 8 -26.12 19.81 13.83
C LYS A 8 -25.52 18.39 13.89
N ASN A 9 -26.33 17.37 13.57
CA ASN A 9 -25.86 15.99 13.56
C ASN A 9 -24.85 15.77 12.44
N GLU A 10 -25.13 16.31 11.24
CA GLU A 10 -24.21 16.23 10.10
C GLU A 10 -22.89 16.95 10.40
N LEU A 11 -22.95 18.13 11.06
CA LEU A 11 -21.75 18.84 11.49
C LEU A 11 -20.87 17.98 12.39
N LYS A 12 -21.47 17.22 13.32
CA LYS A 12 -20.73 16.31 14.20
C LYS A 12 -20.08 15.19 13.38
N VAL A 13 -20.83 14.54 12.50
CA VAL A 13 -20.33 13.47 11.63
C VAL A 13 -19.13 13.95 10.79
N GLN A 14 -19.22 15.13 10.18
CA GLN A 14 -18.15 15.72 9.39
C GLN A 14 -16.91 16.05 10.24
N LYS A 15 -17.09 16.59 11.46
CA LYS A 15 -15.97 16.85 12.38
C LYS A 15 -15.30 15.55 12.84
N ASP A 16 -16.04 14.51 13.15
CA ASP A 16 -15.52 13.21 13.56
C ASP A 16 -14.78 12.55 12.40
N ALA A 17 -15.32 12.63 11.18
CA ALA A 17 -14.67 12.16 9.97
C ALA A 17 -13.34 12.88 9.71
N LEU A 18 -13.30 14.22 9.81
CA LEU A 18 -12.08 15.01 9.66
C LEU A 18 -11.00 14.59 10.68
N LYS A 19 -11.40 14.43 11.96
CA LYS A 19 -10.50 13.97 13.02
C LYS A 19 -9.94 12.59 12.69
N MET A 20 -10.76 11.69 12.16
CA MET A 20 -10.36 10.34 11.75
C MET A 20 -9.37 10.39 10.58
N TYR A 21 -9.65 11.17 9.52
CA TYR A 21 -8.74 11.30 8.37
C TYR A 21 -7.39 11.89 8.78
N ARG A 22 -7.36 12.94 9.61
CA ARG A 22 -6.13 13.53 10.12
C ARG A 22 -5.33 12.57 11.02
N ARG A 23 -5.99 11.65 11.72
CA ARG A 23 -5.33 10.62 12.54
C ARG A 23 -4.72 9.51 11.69
N TYR A 24 -5.42 9.07 10.62
CA TYR A 24 -4.96 7.97 9.78
C TYR A 24 -3.94 8.40 8.72
N LEU A 25 -3.96 9.64 8.27
CA LEU A 25 -3.05 10.12 7.23
C LEU A 25 -1.57 9.90 7.59
N PRO A 26 -1.06 10.25 8.79
CA PRO A 26 0.32 10.02 9.16
C PRO A 26 0.72 8.54 9.16
N THR A 27 -0.17 7.65 9.63
CA THR A 27 0.10 6.21 9.68
C THR A 27 0.17 5.60 8.27
N LEU A 28 -0.68 6.04 7.35
CA LEU A 28 -0.63 5.63 5.94
C LEU A 28 0.63 6.17 5.24
N THR A 29 1.03 7.40 5.55
CA THR A 29 2.28 7.99 5.02
C THR A 29 3.49 7.23 5.53
N LEU A 30 3.52 6.85 6.80
CA LEU A 30 4.58 6.01 7.36
C LEU A 30 4.63 4.63 6.68
N LYS A 31 3.46 3.98 6.51
CA LYS A 31 3.37 2.69 5.79
C LYS A 31 3.93 2.82 4.37
N LYS A 32 3.58 3.91 3.65
CA LYS A 32 4.11 4.19 2.32
C LYS A 32 5.63 4.30 2.32
N GLN A 33 6.21 5.02 3.29
CA GLN A 33 7.66 5.19 3.41
C GLN A 33 8.35 3.84 3.73
N GLN A 34 7.78 3.04 4.62
CA GLN A 34 8.29 1.70 4.92
C GLN A 34 8.31 0.81 3.68
N LEU A 35 7.18 0.73 2.94
CA LEU A 35 7.11 -0.04 1.70
C LEU A 35 8.16 0.42 0.69
N GLN A 36 8.36 1.72 0.50
CA GLN A 36 9.37 2.25 -0.40
C GLN A 36 10.80 1.89 0.03
N SER A 37 11.08 1.89 1.34
CA SER A 37 12.38 1.48 1.86
C SER A 37 12.65 0.00 1.63
N GLU A 38 11.65 -0.85 1.91
CA GLU A 38 11.76 -2.30 1.73
C GLU A 38 11.93 -2.69 0.26
N ILE A 39 11.16 -2.08 -0.64
CA ILE A 39 11.32 -2.30 -2.09
C ILE A 39 12.75 -2.02 -2.52
N ARG A 40 13.33 -0.87 -2.13
CA ARG A 40 14.72 -0.54 -2.47
C ARG A 40 15.73 -1.54 -1.92
N THR A 41 15.47 -2.05 -0.71
CA THR A 41 16.34 -3.06 -0.09
C THR A 41 16.29 -4.37 -0.84
N ILE A 42 15.10 -4.81 -1.27
CA ILE A 42 14.92 -6.06 -2.03
C ILE A 42 15.48 -5.90 -3.45
N GLU A 43 15.25 -4.76 -4.11
CA GLU A 43 15.86 -4.47 -5.42
C GLU A 43 17.39 -4.49 -5.36
N ALA A 44 17.99 -3.96 -4.29
CA ALA A 44 19.43 -4.00 -4.11
C ALA A 44 19.93 -5.44 -3.92
N LYS A 45 19.18 -6.29 -3.18
CA LYS A 45 19.48 -7.73 -3.06
C LYS A 45 19.36 -8.44 -4.40
N ALA A 46 18.28 -8.22 -5.15
CA ALA A 46 18.09 -8.81 -6.46
C ALA A 46 19.23 -8.44 -7.44
N LYS A 47 19.68 -7.18 -7.40
CA LYS A 47 20.85 -6.75 -8.19
C LYS A 47 22.13 -7.44 -7.75
N ALA A 48 22.34 -7.65 -6.44
CA ALA A 48 23.51 -8.35 -5.93
C ALA A 48 23.53 -9.82 -6.36
N VAL A 49 22.39 -10.51 -6.29
CA VAL A 49 22.23 -11.90 -6.74
C VAL A 49 22.48 -12.02 -8.24
N ARG A 50 21.93 -11.13 -9.05
CA ARG A 50 22.19 -11.10 -10.50
C ARG A 50 23.66 -10.86 -10.83
N LYS A 51 24.30 -9.96 -10.08
CA LYS A 51 25.74 -9.72 -10.24
C LYS A 51 26.56 -10.96 -9.90
N GLU A 52 26.23 -11.66 -8.79
CA GLU A 52 26.89 -12.94 -8.43
C GLU A 52 26.71 -13.98 -9.54
N ARG A 53 25.53 -14.03 -10.15
CA ARG A 53 25.26 -14.90 -11.30
C ARG A 53 26.09 -14.53 -12.53
N GLU A 54 26.21 -13.22 -12.84
CA GLU A 54 27.07 -12.72 -13.94
C GLU A 54 28.55 -13.01 -13.68
N ASP A 55 29.03 -12.80 -12.45
CA ASP A 55 30.41 -13.08 -12.05
C ASP A 55 30.71 -14.59 -12.19
N LEU A 56 29.74 -15.44 -11.84
CA LEU A 56 29.79 -16.88 -12.02
C LEU A 56 29.89 -17.26 -13.51
N GLU A 57 29.08 -16.65 -14.36
CA GLU A 57 29.08 -16.87 -15.81
C GLU A 57 30.37 -16.37 -16.45
N PHE A 58 30.91 -15.24 -15.97
CA PHE A 58 32.21 -14.72 -16.45
C PHE A 58 33.35 -15.68 -16.15
N GLY A 59 33.39 -16.28 -14.94
CA GLY A 59 34.36 -17.33 -14.60
C GLY A 59 34.26 -18.60 -15.47
N PHE A 60 33.07 -18.83 -16.01
CA PHE A 60 32.81 -19.97 -16.93
C PHE A 60 33.27 -19.71 -18.36
N LYS A 61 33.40 -18.45 -18.81
CA LYS A 61 33.79 -18.14 -20.18
C LYS A 61 35.13 -18.75 -20.59
N GLU A 62 36.06 -18.92 -19.66
CA GLU A 62 37.33 -19.56 -19.89
C GLU A 62 37.19 -21.09 -20.16
N TRP A 63 36.11 -21.69 -19.68
CA TRP A 63 35.79 -23.13 -19.84
C TRP A 63 34.84 -23.41 -21.01
N ILE A 64 34.12 -22.38 -21.54
CA ILE A 64 33.18 -22.55 -22.65
C ILE A 64 33.82 -23.20 -23.89
N ALA A 65 35.09 -22.95 -24.13
CA ALA A 65 35.80 -23.62 -25.22
C ALA A 65 35.81 -25.17 -25.09
N VAL A 66 35.78 -25.67 -23.86
CA VAL A 66 35.72 -27.10 -23.55
C VAL A 66 34.31 -27.65 -23.77
N PHE A 67 33.24 -26.81 -23.55
CA PHE A 67 31.86 -27.19 -23.81
C PHE A 67 31.46 -27.22 -25.29
N SER A 68 32.32 -26.72 -26.18
CA SER A 68 32.02 -26.74 -27.62
C SER A 68 32.09 -28.15 -28.22
N GLU A 69 32.56 -29.15 -27.47
CA GLU A 69 32.36 -30.57 -27.77
C GLU A 69 30.94 -30.97 -27.36
N MET A 70 29.95 -30.49 -28.13
CA MET A 70 28.52 -30.52 -27.81
C MET A 70 27.94 -31.92 -27.58
N ASP A 71 28.56 -32.96 -28.06
CA ASP A 71 28.07 -34.33 -27.90
C ASP A 71 28.41 -34.97 -26.53
N ALA A 72 29.18 -34.26 -25.69
CA ALA A 72 29.64 -34.80 -24.41
C ALA A 72 28.79 -34.39 -23.20
N PHE A 73 27.87 -33.39 -23.35
CA PHE A 73 26.98 -32.98 -22.29
C PHE A 73 25.59 -33.58 -22.48
N PRO A 74 25.20 -34.59 -21.67
CA PRO A 74 23.90 -35.23 -21.79
C PRO A 74 22.75 -34.27 -21.54
N GLU A 75 21.75 -34.28 -22.42
CA GLU A 75 20.52 -33.48 -22.22
C GLU A 75 19.78 -33.91 -20.93
N GLY A 76 19.34 -32.98 -20.13
CA GLY A 76 18.54 -33.26 -18.93
C GLY A 76 19.35 -33.73 -17.71
N ILE A 77 20.67 -33.57 -17.70
CA ILE A 77 21.53 -33.88 -16.54
C ILE A 77 21.05 -33.21 -15.25
N ILE A 78 20.52 -31.99 -15.35
CA ILE A 78 20.02 -31.23 -14.18
C ILE A 78 18.55 -30.90 -14.40
N THR A 79 17.74 -31.30 -13.43
CA THR A 79 16.31 -30.96 -13.37
C THR A 79 16.01 -30.32 -12.04
N VAL A 80 15.20 -29.24 -12.06
CA VAL A 80 14.70 -28.64 -10.83
C VAL A 80 13.58 -29.54 -10.29
N SER A 81 13.83 -30.21 -9.19
CA SER A 81 12.88 -31.16 -8.59
C SER A 81 11.87 -30.42 -7.70
N ASN A 82 12.32 -29.45 -6.90
CA ASN A 82 11.46 -28.71 -6.01
C ASN A 82 12.06 -27.34 -5.67
N ILE A 83 11.20 -26.32 -5.56
CA ILE A 83 11.60 -24.99 -5.10
C ILE A 83 10.99 -24.78 -3.72
N ARG A 84 11.84 -24.70 -2.71
CA ARG A 84 11.42 -24.44 -1.34
C ARG A 84 11.18 -22.96 -1.16
N LYS A 85 9.90 -22.59 -1.04
CA LYS A 85 9.46 -21.21 -0.80
C LYS A 85 8.87 -21.11 0.61
N GLY A 86 9.43 -20.24 1.44
CA GLY A 86 8.88 -19.88 2.71
C GLY A 86 7.84 -18.75 2.57
N LYS A 87 7.27 -18.35 3.70
CA LYS A 87 6.35 -17.20 3.78
C LYS A 87 6.95 -16.15 4.71
N GLY A 88 7.09 -14.95 4.20
CA GLY A 88 7.47 -13.77 4.97
C GLY A 88 6.32 -12.76 5.02
N ASN A 89 6.40 -11.79 5.92
CA ASN A 89 5.46 -10.68 5.97
C ASN A 89 6.23 -9.37 6.14
N ILE A 90 6.05 -8.44 5.20
CA ILE A 90 6.65 -7.10 5.23
C ILE A 90 5.54 -6.06 5.19
N ALA A 91 5.48 -5.22 6.22
CA ALA A 91 4.49 -4.14 6.35
C ALA A 91 3.02 -4.60 6.18
N GLY A 92 2.72 -5.87 6.56
CA GLY A 92 1.40 -6.47 6.42
C GLY A 92 1.10 -7.03 5.02
N VAL A 93 2.12 -7.22 4.19
CA VAL A 93 2.03 -7.90 2.90
C VAL A 93 2.71 -9.26 3.02
N ASP A 94 2.00 -10.32 2.66
CA ASP A 94 2.57 -11.65 2.61
C ASP A 94 3.39 -11.81 1.33
N ILE A 95 4.65 -12.19 1.50
CA ILE A 95 5.62 -12.35 0.42
C ILE A 95 6.23 -13.75 0.45
N PRO A 96 6.56 -14.34 -0.71
CA PRO A 96 7.34 -15.57 -0.76
C PRO A 96 8.80 -15.28 -0.39
N THR A 97 9.45 -16.17 0.35
CA THR A 97 10.90 -16.14 0.61
C THR A 97 11.56 -17.35 -0.03
N PHE A 98 12.74 -17.17 -0.60
CA PHE A 98 13.51 -18.28 -1.15
C PHE A 98 14.26 -18.98 -0.02
N GLU A 99 14.06 -20.30 0.14
CA GLU A 99 14.73 -21.13 1.14
C GLU A 99 15.71 -22.12 0.48
N GLY A 100 15.66 -22.23 -0.84
CA GLY A 100 16.53 -23.08 -1.63
C GLY A 100 15.77 -23.81 -2.75
N ALA A 101 16.53 -24.49 -3.58
CA ALA A 101 16.02 -25.37 -4.63
C ALA A 101 16.68 -26.75 -4.51
N ASP A 102 15.91 -27.80 -4.79
CA ASP A 102 16.41 -29.16 -4.84
C ASP A 102 16.55 -29.56 -6.31
N PHE A 103 17.75 -30.01 -6.69
CA PHE A 103 18.06 -30.41 -8.05
C PHE A 103 18.14 -31.93 -8.13
N GLY A 104 17.53 -32.48 -9.16
CA GLY A 104 17.72 -33.89 -9.54
C GLY A 104 18.84 -33.99 -10.58
N ARG A 105 19.77 -34.93 -10.39
CA ARG A 105 20.77 -35.29 -11.40
C ARG A 105 20.33 -36.53 -12.14
N GLY A 106 20.39 -36.50 -13.47
CA GLY A 106 20.20 -37.68 -14.30
C GLY A 106 21.37 -38.65 -14.13
N ASP A 107 21.10 -39.93 -14.31
CA ASP A 107 22.16 -40.95 -14.33
C ASP A 107 22.98 -40.81 -15.62
N TYR A 108 24.28 -40.67 -15.49
CA TYR A 108 25.24 -40.69 -16.60
C TYR A 108 26.45 -41.54 -16.23
N ASP A 109 27.05 -42.17 -17.23
CA ASP A 109 28.20 -43.05 -17.02
C ASP A 109 29.46 -42.22 -16.83
N LEU A 110 30.07 -42.33 -15.63
CA LEU A 110 31.31 -41.65 -15.26
C LEU A 110 32.54 -42.10 -16.10
N TYR A 111 32.47 -43.25 -16.78
CA TYR A 111 33.54 -43.72 -17.64
C TYR A 111 33.43 -43.21 -19.08
N GLU A 112 32.20 -42.90 -19.55
CA GLU A 112 31.96 -42.36 -20.88
C GLU A 112 31.95 -40.83 -20.90
N THR A 113 31.64 -40.19 -19.77
CA THR A 113 31.58 -38.75 -19.68
C THR A 113 32.89 -38.10 -19.24
N PRO A 114 33.30 -36.97 -19.82
CA PRO A 114 34.50 -36.24 -19.42
C PRO A 114 34.41 -35.74 -17.96
N LEU A 115 35.55 -35.72 -17.24
CA LEU A 115 35.64 -35.31 -15.82
C LEU A 115 35.13 -33.86 -15.55
N TRP A 116 35.07 -33.00 -16.55
CA TRP A 116 34.56 -31.64 -16.41
C TRP A 116 33.02 -31.55 -16.27
N VAL A 117 32.28 -32.61 -16.63
CA VAL A 117 30.82 -32.65 -16.60
C VAL A 117 30.29 -32.44 -15.18
N ASP A 118 30.91 -33.03 -14.17
CA ASP A 118 30.54 -32.86 -12.77
C ASP A 118 30.73 -31.42 -12.28
N ILE A 119 31.83 -30.80 -12.69
CA ILE A 119 32.13 -29.40 -12.34
C ILE A 119 31.10 -28.50 -13.00
N ALA A 120 30.79 -28.75 -14.26
CA ALA A 120 29.77 -28.02 -15.01
C ALA A 120 28.40 -28.15 -14.37
N ALA A 121 28.00 -29.37 -13.99
CA ALA A 121 26.72 -29.61 -13.31
C ALA A 121 26.61 -28.82 -12.00
N ASN A 122 27.64 -28.83 -11.16
CA ASN A 122 27.66 -28.05 -9.91
C ASN A 122 27.50 -26.55 -10.15
N HIS A 123 28.15 -26.03 -11.18
CA HIS A 123 28.03 -24.61 -11.50
C HIS A 123 26.66 -24.26 -12.10
N MET A 124 26.08 -25.10 -12.94
CA MET A 124 24.73 -24.94 -13.46
C MET A 124 23.69 -24.95 -12.35
N GLU A 125 23.77 -25.87 -11.37
CA GLU A 125 22.89 -25.88 -10.21
C GLU A 125 22.98 -24.57 -9.43
N LYS A 126 24.22 -24.07 -9.22
CA LYS A 126 24.42 -22.78 -8.54
C LYS A 126 23.84 -21.63 -9.34
N ALA A 127 24.06 -21.57 -10.64
CA ALA A 127 23.52 -20.54 -11.51
C ALA A 127 21.97 -20.57 -11.51
N MET A 128 21.38 -21.75 -11.67
CA MET A 128 19.93 -21.94 -11.62
C MET A 128 19.35 -21.57 -10.25
N SER A 129 20.04 -21.86 -9.15
CA SER A 129 19.62 -21.46 -7.80
C SER A 129 19.60 -19.95 -7.65
N LEU A 130 20.60 -19.23 -8.18
CA LEU A 130 20.65 -17.76 -8.17
C LEU A 130 19.55 -17.15 -9.06
N ASP A 131 19.29 -17.74 -10.22
CA ASP A 131 18.20 -17.28 -11.10
C ASP A 131 16.83 -17.45 -10.41
N LEU A 132 16.58 -18.57 -9.73
CA LEU A 132 15.36 -18.81 -8.96
C LEU A 132 15.22 -17.86 -7.76
N GLU A 133 16.34 -17.56 -7.07
CA GLU A 133 16.35 -16.57 -5.98
C GLU A 133 16.01 -15.17 -6.52
N ALA A 134 16.59 -14.78 -7.63
CA ALA A 134 16.30 -13.49 -8.27
C ALA A 134 14.83 -13.41 -8.70
N GLU A 135 14.25 -14.47 -9.24
CA GLU A 135 12.83 -14.52 -9.62
C GLU A 135 11.90 -14.34 -8.40
N VAL A 136 12.22 -15.00 -7.27
CA VAL A 136 11.46 -14.84 -6.03
C VAL A 136 11.58 -13.42 -5.48
N LEU A 137 12.75 -12.79 -5.55
CA LEU A 137 12.95 -11.40 -5.15
C LEU A 137 12.16 -10.43 -6.04
N ASP A 138 12.09 -10.67 -7.34
CA ASP A 138 11.28 -9.87 -8.25
C ASP A 138 9.78 -10.00 -7.94
N GLU A 139 9.30 -11.18 -7.61
CA GLU A 139 7.92 -11.38 -7.19
C GLU A 139 7.61 -10.67 -5.87
N GLN A 140 8.56 -10.63 -4.92
CA GLN A 140 8.42 -9.83 -3.70
C GLN A 140 8.26 -8.34 -4.02
N VAL A 141 9.12 -7.80 -4.89
CA VAL A 141 9.04 -6.40 -5.33
C VAL A 141 7.68 -6.12 -5.95
N ARG A 142 7.22 -6.99 -6.85
CA ARG A 142 5.92 -6.85 -7.53
C ARG A 142 4.76 -6.79 -6.55
N LEU A 143 4.73 -7.66 -5.53
CA LEU A 143 3.68 -7.70 -4.52
C LEU A 143 3.70 -6.43 -3.64
N LEU A 144 4.88 -5.97 -3.25
CA LEU A 144 5.05 -4.75 -2.47
C LEU A 144 4.69 -3.49 -3.26
N GLU A 145 4.98 -3.44 -4.56
CA GLU A 145 4.59 -2.33 -5.44
C GLU A 145 3.07 -2.19 -5.58
N ILE A 146 2.34 -3.31 -5.69
CA ILE A 146 0.87 -3.31 -5.72
C ILE A 146 0.31 -2.66 -4.45
N GLU A 147 0.81 -3.06 -3.28
CA GLU A 147 0.36 -2.47 -2.00
C GLU A 147 0.82 -1.01 -1.85
N LEU A 148 2.01 -0.66 -2.34
CA LEU A 148 2.50 0.71 -2.36
C LEU A 148 1.61 1.61 -3.20
N LEU A 149 1.18 1.14 -4.39
CA LEU A 149 0.25 1.86 -5.24
C LEU A 149 -1.09 2.08 -4.54
N ALA A 150 -1.67 1.03 -3.95
CA ALA A 150 -2.92 1.11 -3.21
C ALA A 150 -2.83 2.06 -2.01
N THR A 151 -1.74 1.99 -1.23
CA THR A 151 -1.49 2.87 -0.09
C THR A 151 -1.30 4.31 -0.54
N SER A 152 -0.57 4.55 -1.64
CA SER A 152 -0.35 5.88 -2.22
C SER A 152 -1.67 6.51 -2.70
N GLN A 153 -2.54 5.72 -3.33
CA GLN A 153 -3.87 6.17 -3.74
C GLN A 153 -4.73 6.57 -2.53
N ARG A 154 -4.68 5.79 -1.43
CA ARG A 154 -5.40 6.12 -0.18
C ARG A 154 -4.88 7.40 0.46
N VAL A 155 -3.55 7.60 0.51
CA VAL A 155 -2.93 8.83 1.01
C VAL A 155 -3.41 10.04 0.19
N ASN A 156 -3.30 9.96 -1.14
CA ASN A 156 -3.74 11.02 -2.04
C ASN A 156 -5.25 11.31 -1.92
N LEU A 157 -6.08 10.28 -1.76
CA LEU A 157 -7.52 10.44 -1.55
C LEU A 157 -7.82 11.20 -0.26
N PHE A 158 -7.14 10.86 0.84
CA PHE A 158 -7.38 11.53 2.12
C PHE A 158 -6.87 12.97 2.10
N GLU A 159 -5.65 13.18 1.62
CA GLU A 159 -4.99 14.48 1.64
C GLU A 159 -5.63 15.48 0.66
N LYS A 160 -5.88 15.06 -0.57
CA LYS A 160 -6.30 15.97 -1.66
C LYS A 160 -7.82 16.08 -1.84
N VAL A 161 -8.58 15.07 -1.38
CA VAL A 161 -10.02 15.02 -1.62
C VAL A 161 -10.78 15.05 -0.31
N LYS A 162 -10.60 14.06 0.58
CA LYS A 162 -11.46 13.89 1.75
C LYS A 162 -11.29 14.97 2.80
N ILE A 163 -10.07 15.36 3.11
CA ILE A 163 -9.81 16.41 4.09
C ILE A 163 -10.35 17.75 3.60
N PRO A 164 -10.01 18.27 2.40
CA PRO A 164 -10.54 19.54 1.92
C PRO A 164 -12.07 19.54 1.77
N GLU A 165 -12.65 18.47 1.22
CA GLU A 165 -14.10 18.31 1.08
C GLU A 165 -14.81 18.41 2.44
N THR A 166 -14.28 17.71 3.44
CA THR A 166 -14.86 17.69 4.79
C THR A 166 -14.73 19.04 5.47
N GLU A 167 -13.61 19.76 5.32
CA GLU A 167 -13.40 21.11 5.84
C GLU A 167 -14.38 22.12 5.21
N GLU A 168 -14.56 22.04 3.90
CA GLU A 168 -15.52 22.89 3.19
C GLU A 168 -16.97 22.62 3.65
N ASN A 169 -17.31 21.35 3.85
CA ASN A 169 -18.61 20.93 4.34
C ASN A 169 -18.87 21.44 5.74
N ILE A 170 -17.91 21.33 6.65
CA ILE A 170 -17.97 21.87 8.01
C ILE A 170 -18.20 23.38 7.96
N LYS A 171 -17.48 24.09 7.11
CA LYS A 171 -17.64 25.54 6.93
C LYS A 171 -19.04 25.91 6.46
N LYS A 172 -19.57 25.25 5.42
CA LYS A 172 -20.91 25.45 4.89
C LYS A 172 -22.01 25.22 5.94
N ILE A 173 -21.91 24.08 6.68
CA ILE A 173 -22.87 23.75 7.72
C ILE A 173 -22.79 24.77 8.88
N SER A 174 -21.60 25.17 9.30
CA SER A 174 -21.38 26.10 10.39
C SER A 174 -21.98 27.50 10.08
N ILE A 175 -21.79 27.99 8.85
CA ILE A 175 -22.40 29.28 8.41
C ILE A 175 -23.92 29.19 8.47
N ASN A 176 -24.50 28.12 7.89
CA ASN A 176 -25.97 27.97 7.89
C ASN A 176 -26.53 27.88 9.32
N MET A 177 -25.85 27.15 10.21
CA MET A 177 -26.27 27.06 11.62
C MET A 177 -26.17 28.41 12.35
N ALA A 178 -25.13 29.22 12.08
CA ALA A 178 -25.00 30.56 12.63
C ALA A 178 -26.16 31.45 12.17
N ASP A 179 -26.50 31.43 10.87
CA ASP A 179 -27.64 32.20 10.32
C ASP A 179 -28.99 31.77 10.94
N GLN A 180 -29.19 30.48 11.14
CA GLN A 180 -30.38 29.97 11.83
C GLN A 180 -30.46 30.45 13.28
N GLN A 181 -29.31 30.47 14.01
CA GLN A 181 -29.26 30.97 15.39
C GLN A 181 -29.59 32.47 15.44
N VAL A 182 -28.99 33.28 14.57
CA VAL A 182 -29.30 34.73 14.49
C VAL A 182 -30.79 34.95 14.18
N SER A 183 -31.33 34.23 13.21
CA SER A 183 -32.76 34.31 12.87
C SER A 183 -33.67 33.89 14.03
N ALA A 184 -33.27 32.87 14.81
CA ALA A 184 -34.01 32.45 15.99
C ALA A 184 -34.01 33.54 17.10
N VAL A 185 -32.85 34.17 17.34
CA VAL A 185 -32.75 35.30 18.31
C VAL A 185 -33.61 36.49 17.88
N VAL A 186 -33.57 36.84 16.59
CA VAL A 186 -34.40 37.95 16.07
C VAL A 186 -35.89 37.64 16.24
N ARG A 187 -36.32 36.42 15.86
CA ARG A 187 -37.73 35.98 16.05
C ARG A 187 -38.14 36.03 17.53
N SER A 188 -37.26 35.60 18.44
CA SER A 188 -37.51 35.64 19.89
C SER A 188 -37.67 37.08 20.38
N LYS A 189 -36.80 38.03 19.93
CA LYS A 189 -36.93 39.47 20.28
C LYS A 189 -38.23 40.08 19.77
N ILE A 190 -38.61 39.79 18.52
CA ILE A 190 -39.87 40.26 17.93
C ILE A 190 -41.06 39.69 18.72
N SER A 191 -41.05 38.41 19.05
CA SER A 191 -42.12 37.79 19.84
C SER A 191 -42.26 38.41 21.23
N LYS A 192 -41.13 38.61 21.96
CA LYS A 192 -41.15 39.31 23.24
C LYS A 192 -41.74 40.72 23.15
N ARG A 193 -41.34 41.49 22.12
CA ARG A 193 -41.89 42.86 21.90
C ARG A 193 -43.41 42.83 21.64
N LYS A 194 -43.87 41.88 20.80
CA LYS A 194 -45.33 41.73 20.52
C LYS A 194 -46.12 41.34 21.79
N ILE A 195 -45.56 40.46 22.63
CA ILE A 195 -46.20 40.07 23.90
C ILE A 195 -46.28 41.28 24.85
N ALA A 196 -45.20 42.06 24.98
CA ALA A 196 -45.17 43.24 25.83
C ALA A 196 -46.20 44.30 25.38
N LEU A 197 -46.29 44.57 24.07
CA LEU A 197 -47.30 45.47 23.52
C LEU A 197 -48.73 44.97 23.78
N ARG A 198 -49.02 43.70 23.60
CA ARG A 198 -50.35 43.12 23.86
C ARG A 198 -50.71 43.19 25.33
N ASN A 199 -49.78 42.96 26.24
CA ASN A 199 -50.03 43.05 27.68
C ASN A 199 -50.31 44.57 28.11
N ALA A 200 -49.55 45.49 27.51
CA ALA A 200 -49.78 46.91 27.76
C ALA A 200 -51.20 47.36 27.28
N VAL A 201 -51.61 46.93 26.10
CA VAL A 201 -53.00 47.24 25.60
C VAL A 201 -54.07 46.52 26.43
N ALA A 202 -53.80 45.33 26.98
CA ALA A 202 -54.73 44.62 27.85
C ALA A 202 -54.92 45.39 29.20
N SER A 203 -53.83 45.85 29.81
CA SER A 203 -53.84 46.59 31.04
C SER A 203 -54.54 47.97 30.89
N GLU A 204 -54.34 48.65 29.75
CA GLU A 204 -55.12 49.91 29.45
C GLU A 204 -56.61 49.65 29.34
N LYS A 205 -57.05 48.57 28.71
CA LYS A 205 -58.47 48.20 28.61
C LYS A 205 -59.11 47.87 29.96
N GLU A 206 -58.40 47.23 30.85
CA GLU A 206 -58.92 47.00 32.22
C GLU A 206 -59.06 48.25 33.02
N VAL A 207 -58.19 49.28 32.85
CA VAL A 207 -58.29 50.57 33.52
C VAL A 207 -59.50 51.42 33.00
N TYR A 208 -59.92 51.29 31.75
CA TYR A 208 -61.05 51.95 31.18
C TYR A 208 -62.39 51.21 31.35
N SER A 209 -62.40 50.03 31.94
CA SER A 209 -63.60 49.23 32.18
C SER A 209 -64.05 49.25 33.64
N LEU A 210 -63.42 50.05 34.48
CA LEU A 210 -63.81 50.44 35.85
C LEU A 210 -64.37 51.89 35.86
#